data_566fea4815105f5fd473e55095a57a86
#
_entry.id   566fea4815105f5fd473e55095a57a86
#
_cell.length_a   1.000
_cell.length_b   1.000
_cell.length_c   1.000
_cell.angle_alpha   90.00
_cell.angle_beta   90.00
_cell.angle_gamma   90.00
#
_symmetry.space_group_name_H-M   'P 1'
#
loop_
_entity.id
_entity.type
_entity.pdbx_description
1 polymer ?
#
loop_
_entity_poly.entity_id
_entity_poly.type
_entity_poly.pdbx_seq_one_letter_code
_entity_poly.pdbx_strand_id
1 'polypeptide(L)'
;MMKVGVQPDVVTLSTLINGLCKRSKISEALSLFDEMMEKGYRPNLIVYTTVLNGLCKTGNTDRALRFLRMMEERGFKPNIVAYSTVIDSFCKKGLLSEAFDLFSKMKVKGIRPNIVIYNCLIHGVCKLGQQKEATRLLNEMAGNNISLDIVTYNILIDAHCKKRMISEAVDTVDAMRKQGIEPNVVTYSILVDAHCKEGMVSKAEDIVDTVRKKGIEPDVVTYNALINGHCLQNKMDEARRVFQLMSKKGCAPAIRSYNIMINGYCKAKRVDEAMELFHEISQKGPTPDIVTYSILMQGMCELGRLSSALKLFRAMLKSRLELDIVSYTILIDGFCTAGRIEVAKELFLQLSVNGLKPDVYTYGIMINGFCKKGLPDEAYQWFRSMGNNDCLPDSCCYNVMIQGFFRNSYTSEATQLLVEMVSMGFSADLCTATLFVDLILQSNKSILI
;
A
#
# COMPACT_ATOMS: atom_id res chain seq x y z
N MET A 1 4.97 35.28 -14.68
CA MET A 1 6.18 35.71 -15.38
C MET A 1 5.88 36.15 -16.80
N MET A 2 5.23 35.36 -17.65
CA MET A 2 4.90 35.78 -19.02
C MET A 2 4.01 37.03 -19.12
N LYS A 3 3.11 37.26 -18.16
CA LYS A 3 2.29 38.51 -18.08
C LYS A 3 3.09 39.78 -17.78
N VAL A 4 4.34 39.65 -17.38
CA VAL A 4 5.23 40.76 -16.97
C VAL A 4 6.39 40.94 -17.97
N GLY A 5 6.34 40.28 -19.15
CA GLY A 5 7.33 40.45 -20.23
C GLY A 5 8.71 39.80 -19.97
N VAL A 6 8.86 39.05 -18.87
CA VAL A 6 10.12 38.35 -18.58
C VAL A 6 10.08 36.93 -19.17
N GLN A 7 10.96 36.68 -20.14
CA GLN A 7 11.12 35.32 -20.68
C GLN A 7 11.88 34.45 -19.66
N PRO A 8 11.32 33.28 -19.27
CA PRO A 8 12.00 32.37 -18.38
C PRO A 8 13.20 31.73 -19.07
N ASP A 9 14.29 31.57 -18.37
CA ASP A 9 15.45 30.81 -18.85
C ASP A 9 15.34 29.32 -18.50
N VAL A 10 16.32 28.52 -18.97
CA VAL A 10 16.38 27.06 -18.71
C VAL A 10 16.42 26.76 -17.21
N VAL A 11 17.07 27.60 -16.39
CA VAL A 11 17.17 27.40 -14.94
C VAL A 11 15.82 27.61 -14.26
N THR A 12 15.10 28.67 -14.67
CA THR A 12 13.75 28.97 -14.17
C THR A 12 12.78 27.83 -14.48
N LEU A 13 12.76 27.35 -15.75
CA LEU A 13 11.91 26.26 -16.19
C LEU A 13 12.27 24.95 -15.46
N SER A 14 13.55 24.66 -15.30
CA SER A 14 14.04 23.50 -14.53
C SER A 14 13.58 23.51 -13.08
N THR A 15 13.61 24.69 -12.46
CA THR A 15 13.17 24.89 -11.07
C THR A 15 11.66 24.67 -10.91
N LEU A 16 10.87 25.16 -11.88
CA LEU A 16 9.41 24.94 -11.92
C LEU A 16 9.08 23.47 -12.12
N ILE A 17 9.73 22.79 -13.08
CA ILE A 17 9.56 21.35 -13.31
C ILE A 17 9.87 20.56 -12.03
N ASN A 18 10.97 20.88 -11.34
CA ASN A 18 11.33 20.24 -10.08
C ASN A 18 10.26 20.48 -8.99
N GLY A 19 9.75 21.72 -8.90
CA GLY A 19 8.67 22.07 -7.97
C GLY A 19 7.38 21.28 -8.24
N LEU A 20 6.99 21.12 -9.51
CA LEU A 20 5.83 20.35 -9.93
C LEU A 20 6.03 18.84 -9.64
N CYS A 21 7.20 18.28 -9.96
CA CYS A 21 7.56 16.90 -9.65
C CYS A 21 7.52 16.62 -8.13
N LYS A 22 8.02 17.54 -7.31
CA LYS A 22 7.96 17.41 -5.83
C LYS A 22 6.54 17.40 -5.27
N ARG A 23 5.60 18.08 -5.96
CA ARG A 23 4.18 18.12 -5.60
C ARG A 23 3.36 17.02 -6.27
N SER A 24 4.00 16.03 -6.89
CA SER A 24 3.38 14.93 -7.64
C SER A 24 2.50 15.37 -8.83
N LYS A 25 2.64 16.61 -9.30
CA LYS A 25 1.93 17.16 -10.46
C LYS A 25 2.67 16.83 -11.76
N ILE A 26 2.82 15.54 -12.04
CA ILE A 26 3.68 15.07 -13.14
C ILE A 26 3.16 15.46 -14.53
N SER A 27 1.83 15.52 -14.73
CA SER A 27 1.24 15.92 -16.00
C SER A 27 1.58 17.39 -16.35
N GLU A 28 1.48 18.28 -15.35
CA GLU A 28 1.85 19.68 -15.51
C GLU A 28 3.38 19.83 -15.74
N ALA A 29 4.19 19.00 -15.07
CA ALA A 29 5.65 18.99 -15.25
C ALA A 29 6.05 18.54 -16.66
N LEU A 30 5.39 17.53 -17.24
CA LEU A 30 5.62 17.05 -18.59
C LEU A 30 5.16 18.09 -19.63
N SER A 31 3.99 18.69 -19.46
CA SER A 31 3.50 19.77 -20.34
C SER A 31 4.48 20.95 -20.39
N LEU A 32 5.03 21.33 -19.21
CA LEU A 32 6.04 22.40 -19.16
C LEU A 32 7.37 21.97 -19.78
N PHE A 33 7.75 20.69 -19.68
CA PHE A 33 8.93 20.15 -20.37
C PHE A 33 8.75 20.17 -21.89
N ASP A 34 7.57 19.79 -22.39
CA ASP A 34 7.25 19.80 -23.82
C ASP A 34 7.22 21.25 -24.36
N GLU A 35 6.61 22.18 -23.63
CA GLU A 35 6.62 23.61 -23.97
C GLU A 35 8.06 24.18 -24.00
N MET A 36 8.91 23.76 -23.08
CA MET A 36 10.33 24.11 -23.05
C MET A 36 11.02 23.67 -24.35
N MET A 37 10.71 22.46 -24.83
CA MET A 37 11.26 21.90 -26.06
C MET A 37 10.76 22.64 -27.30
N GLU A 38 9.45 22.90 -27.39
CA GLU A 38 8.82 23.63 -28.52
C GLU A 38 9.35 25.03 -28.67
N LYS A 39 9.68 25.70 -27.57
CA LYS A 39 10.28 27.05 -27.59
C LYS A 39 11.79 27.05 -27.89
N GLY A 40 12.37 25.89 -28.23
CA GLY A 40 13.77 25.79 -28.64
C GLY A 40 14.79 25.83 -27.45
N TYR A 41 14.31 25.79 -26.20
CA TYR A 41 15.22 25.62 -25.06
C TYR A 41 15.82 24.21 -25.09
N ARG A 42 17.11 24.09 -24.75
CA ARG A 42 17.78 22.79 -24.67
C ARG A 42 17.85 22.34 -23.21
N PRO A 43 17.00 21.38 -22.78
CA PRO A 43 17.09 20.81 -21.44
C PRO A 43 18.46 20.18 -21.24
N ASN A 44 19.01 20.31 -20.06
CA ASN A 44 20.25 19.63 -19.68
C ASN A 44 19.94 18.28 -18.96
N LEU A 45 20.98 17.52 -18.67
CA LEU A 45 20.87 16.22 -17.99
C LEU A 45 20.10 16.30 -16.66
N ILE A 46 20.19 17.44 -15.95
CA ILE A 46 19.50 17.66 -14.68
C ILE A 46 17.99 17.71 -14.88
N VAL A 47 17.50 18.39 -15.92
CA VAL A 47 16.06 18.45 -16.24
C VAL A 47 15.52 17.06 -16.57
N TYR A 48 16.24 16.32 -17.42
CA TYR A 48 15.86 14.95 -17.77
C TYR A 48 15.78 14.04 -16.53
N THR A 49 16.79 14.06 -15.67
CA THR A 49 16.81 13.23 -14.46
C THR A 49 15.73 13.66 -13.45
N THR A 50 15.40 14.96 -13.40
CA THR A 50 14.32 15.47 -12.55
C THR A 50 12.94 14.96 -12.99
N VAL A 51 12.64 15.05 -14.29
CA VAL A 51 11.39 14.52 -14.86
C VAL A 51 11.31 13.00 -14.67
N LEU A 52 12.41 12.31 -14.94
CA LEU A 52 12.51 10.86 -14.76
C LEU A 52 12.21 10.45 -13.31
N ASN A 53 12.80 11.15 -12.34
CA ASN A 53 12.53 10.93 -10.91
C ASN A 53 11.07 11.23 -10.54
N GLY A 54 10.48 12.29 -11.13
CA GLY A 54 9.05 12.60 -10.95
C GLY A 54 8.14 11.49 -11.46
N LEU A 55 8.40 10.99 -12.67
CA LEU A 55 7.68 9.85 -13.26
C LEU A 55 7.77 8.59 -12.39
N CYS A 56 8.98 8.28 -11.91
CA CYS A 56 9.21 7.11 -11.06
C CYS A 56 8.48 7.24 -9.71
N LYS A 57 8.53 8.41 -9.06
CA LYS A 57 7.86 8.67 -7.78
C LYS A 57 6.34 8.59 -7.87
N THR A 58 5.75 8.97 -8.99
CA THR A 58 4.31 8.86 -9.24
C THR A 58 3.89 7.49 -9.78
N GLY A 59 4.81 6.55 -9.85
CA GLY A 59 4.56 5.19 -10.32
C GLY A 59 4.35 5.07 -11.84
N ASN A 60 4.69 6.07 -12.63
CA ASN A 60 4.57 6.03 -14.10
C ASN A 60 5.81 5.36 -14.75
N THR A 61 6.10 4.09 -14.37
CA THR A 61 7.33 3.38 -14.77
C THR A 61 7.46 3.20 -16.28
N ASP A 62 6.38 2.90 -16.99
CA ASP A 62 6.41 2.72 -18.45
C ASP A 62 6.74 4.03 -19.18
N ARG A 63 6.19 5.15 -18.67
CA ARG A 63 6.54 6.48 -19.15
C ARG A 63 7.98 6.85 -18.82
N ALA A 64 8.46 6.45 -17.63
CA ALA A 64 9.85 6.67 -17.23
C ALA A 64 10.83 5.93 -18.16
N LEU A 65 10.54 4.66 -18.51
CA LEU A 65 11.35 3.89 -19.43
C LEU A 65 11.37 4.51 -20.84
N ARG A 66 10.21 4.95 -21.35
CA ARG A 66 10.13 5.65 -22.64
C ARG A 66 10.91 6.96 -22.60
N PHE A 67 10.83 7.69 -21.52
CA PHE A 67 11.55 8.94 -21.31
C PHE A 67 13.07 8.74 -21.26
N LEU A 68 13.52 7.65 -20.63
CA LEU A 68 14.94 7.26 -20.62
C LEU A 68 15.45 6.96 -22.04
N ARG A 69 14.66 6.26 -22.87
CA ARG A 69 14.99 5.99 -24.27
C ARG A 69 15.04 7.28 -25.11
N MET A 70 14.03 8.15 -24.97
CA MET A 70 13.98 9.43 -25.64
C MET A 70 15.22 10.31 -25.31
N MET A 71 15.69 10.26 -24.09
CA MET A 71 16.90 10.93 -23.65
C MET A 71 18.13 10.42 -24.42
N GLU A 72 18.25 9.09 -24.63
CA GLU A 72 19.31 8.45 -25.44
C GLU A 72 19.24 8.87 -26.92
N GLU A 73 18.06 8.79 -27.52
CA GLU A 73 17.80 9.18 -28.92
C GLU A 73 18.19 10.62 -29.22
N ARG A 74 18.06 11.50 -28.20
CA ARG A 74 18.46 12.91 -28.29
C ARG A 74 19.96 13.16 -28.00
N GLY A 75 20.75 12.08 -27.89
CA GLY A 75 22.21 12.18 -27.71
C GLY A 75 22.65 12.41 -26.27
N PHE A 76 21.73 12.42 -25.28
CA PHE A 76 22.10 12.46 -23.88
C PHE A 76 22.44 11.03 -23.40
N LYS A 77 23.62 10.86 -22.82
CA LYS A 77 23.99 9.58 -22.21
C LYS A 77 23.40 9.51 -20.81
N PRO A 78 22.44 8.60 -20.54
CA PRO A 78 21.95 8.40 -19.18
C PRO A 78 23.10 7.99 -18.27
N ASN A 79 23.15 8.60 -17.11
CA ASN A 79 24.14 8.27 -16.09
C ASN A 79 23.61 7.22 -15.11
N ILE A 80 24.45 6.80 -14.19
CA ILE A 80 24.13 5.81 -13.17
C ILE A 80 22.88 6.22 -12.32
N VAL A 81 22.67 7.54 -12.10
CA VAL A 81 21.51 8.04 -11.35
C VAL A 81 20.21 7.81 -12.13
N ALA A 82 20.21 8.06 -13.44
CA ALA A 82 19.03 7.80 -14.28
C ALA A 82 18.66 6.33 -14.27
N TYR A 83 19.64 5.43 -14.45
CA TYR A 83 19.40 3.99 -14.39
C TYR A 83 18.91 3.52 -13.02
N SER A 84 19.58 3.94 -11.92
CA SER A 84 19.18 3.55 -10.56
C SER A 84 17.77 3.99 -10.20
N THR A 85 17.35 5.18 -10.66
CA THR A 85 16.00 5.70 -10.42
C THR A 85 14.92 4.84 -11.09
N VAL A 86 15.14 4.41 -12.33
CA VAL A 86 14.18 3.58 -13.06
C VAL A 86 14.18 2.15 -12.52
N ILE A 87 15.35 1.59 -12.25
CA ILE A 87 15.50 0.24 -11.65
C ILE A 87 14.79 0.19 -10.28
N ASP A 88 14.99 1.18 -9.41
CA ASP A 88 14.29 1.29 -8.12
C ASP A 88 12.78 1.34 -8.29
N SER A 89 12.29 2.09 -9.28
CA SER A 89 10.86 2.19 -9.59
C SER A 89 10.28 0.85 -10.04
N PHE A 90 10.99 0.10 -10.89
CA PHE A 90 10.57 -1.26 -11.29
C PHE A 90 10.57 -2.22 -10.10
N CYS A 91 11.61 -2.21 -9.28
CA CYS A 91 11.69 -3.06 -8.07
C CYS A 91 10.55 -2.78 -7.09
N LYS A 92 10.20 -1.51 -6.86
CA LYS A 92 9.07 -1.11 -5.99
C LYS A 92 7.73 -1.64 -6.49
N LYS A 93 7.53 -1.71 -7.81
CA LYS A 93 6.33 -2.27 -8.45
C LYS A 93 6.35 -3.80 -8.57
N GLY A 94 7.45 -4.45 -8.25
CA GLY A 94 7.60 -5.90 -8.42
C GLY A 94 7.90 -6.34 -9.85
N LEU A 95 8.22 -5.41 -10.76
CA LEU A 95 8.57 -5.66 -12.15
C LEU A 95 10.07 -6.01 -12.27
N LEU A 96 10.45 -7.17 -11.71
CA LEU A 96 11.86 -7.56 -11.60
C LEU A 96 12.49 -7.90 -12.95
N SER A 97 11.74 -8.50 -13.88
CA SER A 97 12.25 -8.83 -15.22
C SER A 97 12.77 -7.56 -15.92
N GLU A 98 11.95 -6.51 -15.91
CA GLU A 98 12.28 -5.22 -16.52
C GLU A 98 13.44 -4.53 -15.79
N ALA A 99 13.50 -4.67 -14.46
CA ALA A 99 14.61 -4.15 -13.66
C ALA A 99 15.94 -4.83 -14.03
N PHE A 100 15.96 -6.18 -14.18
CA PHE A 100 17.14 -6.93 -14.59
C PHE A 100 17.52 -6.68 -16.04
N ASP A 101 16.57 -6.54 -16.95
CA ASP A 101 16.84 -6.18 -18.34
C ASP A 101 17.53 -4.82 -18.42
N LEU A 102 17.03 -3.84 -17.67
CA LEU A 102 17.62 -2.51 -17.63
C LEU A 102 19.00 -2.51 -16.97
N PHE A 103 19.20 -3.29 -15.92
CA PHE A 103 20.49 -3.53 -15.27
C PHE A 103 21.52 -4.14 -16.23
N SER A 104 21.09 -5.14 -17.03
CA SER A 104 21.93 -5.77 -18.03
C SER A 104 22.31 -4.79 -19.16
N LYS A 105 21.34 -4.02 -19.66
CA LYS A 105 21.58 -2.97 -20.68
C LYS A 105 22.58 -1.91 -20.21
N MET A 106 22.46 -1.50 -18.94
CA MET A 106 23.39 -0.56 -18.34
C MET A 106 24.86 -1.10 -18.36
N LYS A 107 25.04 -2.38 -17.95
CA LYS A 107 26.36 -3.04 -17.97
C LYS A 107 26.94 -3.14 -19.38
N VAL A 108 26.12 -3.53 -20.38
CA VAL A 108 26.53 -3.58 -21.80
C VAL A 108 26.98 -2.22 -22.31
N LYS A 109 26.39 -1.11 -21.84
CA LYS A 109 26.82 0.25 -22.16
C LYS A 109 28.07 0.72 -21.42
N GLY A 110 28.72 -0.14 -20.65
CA GLY A 110 29.93 0.16 -19.90
C GLY A 110 29.70 0.97 -18.62
N ILE A 111 28.44 1.15 -18.19
CA ILE A 111 28.14 1.82 -16.93
C ILE A 111 28.25 0.81 -15.80
N ARG A 112 29.26 0.97 -14.95
CA ARG A 112 29.49 0.07 -13.81
C ARG A 112 28.44 0.24 -12.73
N PRO A 113 27.78 -0.83 -12.29
CA PRO A 113 26.84 -0.76 -11.17
C PRO A 113 27.55 -0.31 -9.88
N ASN A 114 26.82 0.44 -9.06
CA ASN A 114 27.25 0.82 -7.72
C ASN A 114 26.37 0.14 -6.66
N ILE A 115 26.73 0.33 -5.39
CA ILE A 115 26.00 -0.24 -4.26
C ILE A 115 24.52 0.15 -4.25
N VAL A 116 24.16 1.36 -4.71
CA VAL A 116 22.75 1.82 -4.74
C VAL A 116 21.90 0.94 -5.65
N ILE A 117 22.41 0.61 -6.84
CA ILE A 117 21.70 -0.24 -7.81
C ILE A 117 21.53 -1.66 -7.25
N TYR A 118 22.61 -2.23 -6.67
CA TYR A 118 22.51 -3.54 -6.04
C TYR A 118 21.51 -3.53 -4.89
N ASN A 119 21.51 -2.51 -4.02
CA ASN A 119 20.54 -2.37 -2.94
C ASN A 119 19.09 -2.27 -3.45
N CYS A 120 18.83 -1.56 -4.56
CA CYS A 120 17.50 -1.53 -5.19
C CYS A 120 17.07 -2.92 -5.67
N LEU A 121 17.95 -3.64 -6.37
CA LEU A 121 17.67 -4.99 -6.86
C LEU A 121 17.49 -5.99 -5.72
N ILE A 122 18.40 -6.00 -4.73
CA ILE A 122 18.31 -6.88 -3.55
C ILE A 122 17.00 -6.63 -2.79
N HIS A 123 16.64 -5.37 -2.57
CA HIS A 123 15.37 -5.02 -1.94
C HIS A 123 14.18 -5.55 -2.75
N GLY A 124 14.19 -5.39 -4.09
CA GLY A 124 13.13 -5.88 -4.97
C GLY A 124 12.96 -7.39 -4.91
N VAL A 125 14.05 -8.15 -5.04
CA VAL A 125 14.02 -9.63 -5.00
C VAL A 125 13.65 -10.16 -3.62
N CYS A 126 14.12 -9.51 -2.54
CA CYS A 126 13.75 -9.85 -1.17
C CYS A 126 12.24 -9.64 -0.92
N LYS A 127 11.68 -8.54 -1.42
CA LYS A 127 10.25 -8.24 -1.32
C LYS A 127 9.38 -9.31 -1.97
N LEU A 128 9.83 -9.91 -3.07
CA LEU A 128 9.14 -11.00 -3.77
C LEU A 128 9.56 -12.41 -3.30
N GLY A 129 10.36 -12.49 -2.24
CA GLY A 129 10.76 -13.76 -1.64
C GLY A 129 11.82 -14.55 -2.40
N GLN A 130 12.46 -13.99 -3.44
CA GLN A 130 13.43 -14.63 -4.31
C GLN A 130 14.83 -14.67 -3.68
N GLN A 131 15.03 -15.52 -2.65
CA GLN A 131 16.28 -15.60 -1.90
C GLN A 131 17.50 -15.99 -2.74
N LYS A 132 17.32 -16.95 -3.67
CA LYS A 132 18.43 -17.40 -4.54
C LYS A 132 19.02 -16.24 -5.35
N GLU A 133 18.13 -15.37 -5.83
CA GLU A 133 18.53 -14.21 -6.62
C GLU A 133 19.20 -13.13 -5.75
N ALA A 134 18.73 -12.93 -4.52
CA ALA A 134 19.39 -12.04 -3.56
C ALA A 134 20.83 -12.51 -3.27
N THR A 135 21.02 -13.83 -3.03
CA THR A 135 22.36 -14.42 -2.82
C THR A 135 23.25 -14.25 -4.05
N ARG A 136 22.70 -14.43 -5.26
CA ARG A 136 23.43 -14.21 -6.51
C ARG A 136 23.93 -12.77 -6.63
N LEU A 137 23.07 -11.78 -6.33
CA LEU A 137 23.42 -10.37 -6.36
C LEU A 137 24.50 -10.01 -5.33
N LEU A 138 24.41 -10.56 -4.11
CA LEU A 138 25.43 -10.37 -3.07
C LEU A 138 26.80 -10.93 -3.50
N ASN A 139 26.82 -12.13 -4.12
CA ASN A 139 28.04 -12.70 -4.66
C ASN A 139 28.59 -11.87 -5.82
N GLU A 140 27.74 -11.33 -6.68
CA GLU A 140 28.14 -10.43 -7.76
C GLU A 140 28.74 -9.12 -7.23
N MET A 141 28.17 -8.55 -6.15
CA MET A 141 28.74 -7.39 -5.45
C MET A 141 30.16 -7.69 -4.95
N ALA A 142 30.33 -8.82 -4.25
CA ALA A 142 31.64 -9.25 -3.73
C ALA A 142 32.65 -9.44 -4.85
N GLY A 143 32.26 -10.09 -5.96
CA GLY A 143 33.09 -10.27 -7.14
C GLY A 143 33.51 -8.95 -7.84
N ASN A 144 32.71 -7.91 -7.69
CA ASN A 144 33.00 -6.56 -8.19
C ASN A 144 33.71 -5.66 -7.18
N ASN A 145 34.18 -6.19 -6.05
CA ASN A 145 34.80 -5.48 -4.94
C ASN A 145 33.89 -4.36 -4.34
N ILE A 146 32.58 -4.58 -4.34
CA ILE A 146 31.61 -3.67 -3.71
C ILE A 146 31.27 -4.23 -2.34
N SER A 147 31.75 -3.56 -1.28
CA SER A 147 31.47 -3.93 0.11
C SER A 147 30.01 -3.64 0.48
N LEU A 148 29.43 -4.49 1.33
CA LEU A 148 28.11 -4.25 1.89
C LEU A 148 28.13 -3.03 2.80
N ASP A 149 27.06 -2.24 2.75
CA ASP A 149 26.87 -1.10 3.65
C ASP A 149 25.72 -1.34 4.63
N ILE A 150 25.48 -0.40 5.52
CA ILE A 150 24.38 -0.44 6.49
C ILE A 150 23.02 -0.58 5.82
N VAL A 151 22.84 -0.03 4.61
CA VAL A 151 21.57 -0.13 3.86
C VAL A 151 21.36 -1.56 3.37
N THR A 152 22.41 -2.20 2.83
CA THR A 152 22.34 -3.61 2.40
C THR A 152 21.98 -4.51 3.57
N TYR A 153 22.66 -4.36 4.72
CA TYR A 153 22.34 -5.14 5.92
C TYR A 153 20.91 -4.91 6.40
N ASN A 154 20.44 -3.66 6.44
CA ASN A 154 19.06 -3.35 6.84
C ASN A 154 18.01 -3.98 5.89
N ILE A 155 18.28 -4.05 4.58
CA ILE A 155 17.43 -4.74 3.61
C ILE A 155 17.35 -6.25 3.92
N LEU A 156 18.49 -6.88 4.25
CA LEU A 156 18.54 -8.31 4.57
C LEU A 156 17.83 -8.61 5.89
N ILE A 157 18.08 -7.79 6.93
CA ILE A 157 17.42 -7.90 8.23
C ILE A 157 15.90 -7.76 8.08
N ASP A 158 15.43 -6.76 7.34
CA ASP A 158 14.00 -6.55 7.06
C ASP A 158 13.39 -7.75 6.29
N ALA A 159 14.15 -8.31 5.33
CA ALA A 159 13.72 -9.48 4.58
C ALA A 159 13.58 -10.74 5.47
N HIS A 160 14.50 -10.98 6.40
CA HIS A 160 14.40 -12.06 7.39
C HIS A 160 13.21 -11.83 8.33
N CYS A 161 13.05 -10.61 8.84
CA CYS A 161 11.93 -10.23 9.71
C CYS A 161 10.57 -10.44 9.05
N LYS A 162 10.41 -10.06 7.78
CA LYS A 162 9.17 -10.25 7.02
C LYS A 162 8.82 -11.72 6.78
N LYS A 163 9.80 -12.62 6.82
CA LYS A 163 9.62 -14.07 6.75
C LYS A 163 9.47 -14.72 8.13
N ARG A 164 9.38 -13.94 9.20
CA ARG A 164 9.32 -14.38 10.60
C ARG A 164 10.57 -15.12 11.07
N MET A 165 11.69 -14.93 10.37
CA MET A 165 12.99 -15.55 10.67
C MET A 165 13.80 -14.59 11.56
N ILE A 166 13.36 -14.40 12.81
CA ILE A 166 13.97 -13.40 13.71
C ILE A 166 15.39 -13.81 14.14
N SER A 167 15.66 -15.10 14.31
CA SER A 167 17.01 -15.61 14.60
C SER A 167 18.01 -15.18 13.54
N GLU A 168 17.69 -15.42 12.28
CA GLU A 168 18.53 -15.08 11.14
C GLU A 168 18.70 -13.57 10.97
N ALA A 169 17.67 -12.80 11.35
CA ALA A 169 17.78 -11.35 11.39
C ALA A 169 18.80 -10.90 12.45
N VAL A 170 18.80 -11.50 13.63
CA VAL A 170 19.78 -11.22 14.69
C VAL A 170 21.18 -11.68 14.28
N ASP A 171 21.33 -12.87 13.70
CA ASP A 171 22.62 -13.35 13.16
C ASP A 171 23.18 -12.39 12.09
N THR A 172 22.30 -11.81 11.28
CA THR A 172 22.67 -10.79 10.27
C THR A 172 23.17 -9.51 10.94
N VAL A 173 22.58 -9.08 12.05
CA VAL A 173 23.08 -7.94 12.85
C VAL A 173 24.46 -8.23 13.44
N ASP A 174 24.69 -9.46 13.93
CA ASP A 174 26.00 -9.85 14.45
C ASP A 174 27.06 -9.95 13.35
N ALA A 175 26.68 -10.43 12.15
CA ALA A 175 27.57 -10.40 10.99
C ALA A 175 27.94 -8.95 10.59
N MET A 176 26.96 -8.03 10.62
CA MET A 176 27.16 -6.60 10.38
C MET A 176 28.20 -6.00 11.33
N ARG A 177 28.10 -6.29 12.65
CA ARG A 177 29.06 -5.85 13.67
C ARG A 177 30.46 -6.43 13.45
N LYS A 178 30.56 -7.73 13.10
CA LYS A 178 31.83 -8.37 12.77
C LYS A 178 32.56 -7.72 11.59
N GLN A 179 31.82 -7.09 10.69
CA GLN A 179 32.35 -6.31 9.58
C GLN A 179 32.69 -4.84 9.95
N GLY A 180 32.57 -4.49 11.23
CA GLY A 180 32.82 -3.13 11.71
C GLY A 180 31.72 -2.11 11.38
N ILE A 181 30.54 -2.58 10.97
CA ILE A 181 29.40 -1.72 10.68
C ILE A 181 28.46 -1.72 11.88
N GLU A 182 28.36 -0.59 12.57
CA GLU A 182 27.51 -0.47 13.76
C GLU A 182 26.03 -0.31 13.36
N PRO A 183 25.12 -1.07 13.99
CA PRO A 183 23.68 -0.92 13.82
C PRO A 183 23.21 0.49 14.22
N ASN A 184 22.37 1.09 13.40
CA ASN A 184 21.78 2.41 13.65
C ASN A 184 20.30 2.30 14.09
N VAL A 185 19.65 3.46 14.32
CA VAL A 185 18.23 3.53 14.69
C VAL A 185 17.33 2.76 13.74
N VAL A 186 17.63 2.77 12.42
CA VAL A 186 16.84 2.02 11.41
C VAL A 186 16.93 0.52 11.61
N THR A 187 18.15 -0.01 11.85
CA THR A 187 18.37 -1.44 12.15
C THR A 187 17.53 -1.88 13.35
N TYR A 188 17.57 -1.10 14.42
CA TYR A 188 16.82 -1.43 15.64
C TYR A 188 15.31 -1.26 15.46
N SER A 189 14.85 -0.26 14.70
CA SER A 189 13.42 -0.09 14.40
C SER A 189 12.85 -1.27 13.63
N ILE A 190 13.62 -1.86 12.70
CA ILE A 190 13.22 -3.09 11.98
C ILE A 190 13.05 -4.25 12.96
N LEU A 191 14.00 -4.45 13.88
CA LEU A 191 13.92 -5.52 14.88
C LEU A 191 12.76 -5.31 15.86
N VAL A 192 12.55 -4.08 16.34
CA VAL A 192 11.43 -3.73 17.22
C VAL A 192 10.09 -4.01 16.52
N ASP A 193 9.92 -3.60 15.28
CA ASP A 193 8.69 -3.85 14.51
C ASP A 193 8.45 -5.36 14.32
N ALA A 194 9.50 -6.11 14.01
CA ALA A 194 9.41 -7.56 13.85
C ALA A 194 8.98 -8.26 15.15
N HIS A 195 9.61 -7.95 16.29
CA HIS A 195 9.24 -8.53 17.58
C HIS A 195 7.81 -8.15 17.97
N CYS A 196 7.39 -6.91 17.73
CA CYS A 196 6.02 -6.47 17.97
C CYS A 196 4.99 -7.24 17.13
N LYS A 197 5.26 -7.48 15.85
CA LYS A 197 4.39 -8.26 14.96
C LYS A 197 4.27 -9.74 15.35
N GLU A 198 5.33 -10.30 15.93
CA GLU A 198 5.31 -11.67 16.49
C GLU A 198 4.74 -11.73 17.91
N GLY A 199 4.20 -10.63 18.41
CA GLY A 199 3.61 -10.58 19.77
C GLY A 199 4.64 -10.52 20.90
N MET A 200 5.92 -10.39 20.62
CA MET A 200 7.02 -10.35 21.61
C MET A 200 7.33 -8.91 22.05
N VAL A 201 6.31 -8.16 22.45
CA VAL A 201 6.44 -6.71 22.75
C VAL A 201 7.44 -6.44 23.87
N SER A 202 7.52 -7.30 24.91
CA SER A 202 8.51 -7.14 26.00
C SER A 202 9.95 -7.20 25.47
N LYS A 203 10.26 -8.11 24.54
CA LYS A 203 11.58 -8.14 23.89
C LYS A 203 11.84 -6.89 23.05
N ALA A 204 10.81 -6.36 22.40
CA ALA A 204 10.92 -5.10 21.65
C ALA A 204 11.25 -3.91 22.60
N GLU A 205 10.63 -3.87 23.79
CA GLU A 205 10.95 -2.88 24.83
C GLU A 205 12.39 -3.03 25.34
N ASP A 206 12.86 -4.27 25.60
CA ASP A 206 14.25 -4.55 26.00
C ASP A 206 15.26 -4.07 24.94
N ILE A 207 14.95 -4.25 23.66
CA ILE A 207 15.76 -3.73 22.56
C ILE A 207 15.83 -2.20 22.64
N VAL A 208 14.71 -1.52 22.80
CA VAL A 208 14.65 -0.06 22.88
C VAL A 208 15.43 0.46 24.08
N ASP A 209 15.33 -0.18 25.22
CA ASP A 209 16.09 0.20 26.42
C ASP A 209 17.60 -0.03 26.24
N THR A 210 17.98 -1.13 25.57
CA THR A 210 19.38 -1.41 25.24
C THR A 210 19.96 -0.36 24.29
N VAL A 211 19.17 0.07 23.31
CA VAL A 211 19.54 1.09 22.31
C VAL A 211 19.75 2.45 22.99
N ARG A 212 18.87 2.83 23.91
CA ARG A 212 18.99 4.04 24.71
C ARG A 212 20.26 4.05 25.58
N LYS A 213 20.57 2.91 26.23
CA LYS A 213 21.82 2.75 27.02
C LYS A 213 23.06 2.93 26.17
N LYS A 214 22.99 2.67 24.85
CA LYS A 214 24.07 2.93 23.88
C LYS A 214 24.09 4.38 23.34
N GLY A 215 23.23 5.26 23.83
CA GLY A 215 23.14 6.65 23.40
C GLY A 215 22.42 6.84 22.05
N ILE A 216 21.74 5.81 21.55
CA ILE A 216 20.94 5.92 20.33
C ILE A 216 19.49 6.24 20.73
N GLU A 217 19.00 7.42 20.36
CA GLU A 217 17.61 7.77 20.67
C GLU A 217 16.64 7.13 19.66
N PRO A 218 15.56 6.46 20.16
CA PRO A 218 14.50 5.93 19.32
C PRO A 218 13.82 7.04 18.52
N ASP A 219 13.52 6.76 17.26
CA ASP A 219 12.83 7.69 16.37
C ASP A 219 11.31 7.44 16.32
N VAL A 220 10.60 8.25 15.53
CA VAL A 220 9.14 8.11 15.31
C VAL A 220 8.77 6.71 14.84
N VAL A 221 9.63 6.05 14.04
CA VAL A 221 9.36 4.71 13.51
C VAL A 221 9.42 3.67 14.61
N THR A 222 10.43 3.75 15.49
CA THR A 222 10.59 2.86 16.65
C THR A 222 9.40 2.99 17.59
N TYR A 223 9.00 4.23 17.94
CA TYR A 223 7.85 4.45 18.82
C TYR A 223 6.55 3.94 18.17
N ASN A 224 6.33 4.18 16.88
CA ASN A 224 5.16 3.69 16.16
C ASN A 224 5.09 2.16 16.14
N ALA A 225 6.24 1.48 16.03
CA ALA A 225 6.30 0.02 16.10
C ALA A 225 5.87 -0.51 17.48
N LEU A 226 6.36 0.10 18.57
CA LEU A 226 5.96 -0.26 19.94
C LEU A 226 4.47 0.00 20.18
N ILE A 227 3.96 1.17 19.79
CA ILE A 227 2.54 1.53 19.92
C ILE A 227 1.69 0.49 19.20
N ASN A 228 2.05 0.17 17.94
CA ASN A 228 1.33 -0.82 17.15
C ASN A 228 1.40 -2.21 17.80
N GLY A 229 2.55 -2.60 18.37
CA GLY A 229 2.72 -3.87 19.08
C GLY A 229 1.77 -3.99 20.28
N HIS A 230 1.66 -2.94 21.10
CA HIS A 230 0.70 -2.92 22.21
C HIS A 230 -0.76 -2.93 21.72
N CYS A 231 -1.07 -2.18 20.64
CA CYS A 231 -2.41 -2.20 20.02
C CYS A 231 -2.80 -3.60 19.53
N LEU A 232 -1.87 -4.33 18.91
CA LEU A 232 -2.09 -5.71 18.43
C LEU A 232 -2.36 -6.68 19.57
N GLN A 233 -1.81 -6.42 20.77
CA GLN A 233 -2.08 -7.20 21.99
C GLN A 233 -3.32 -6.70 22.77
N ASN A 234 -4.06 -5.73 22.22
CA ASN A 234 -5.19 -5.07 22.88
C ASN A 234 -4.82 -4.37 24.22
N LYS A 235 -3.54 -3.98 24.39
CA LYS A 235 -3.02 -3.26 25.57
C LYS A 235 -3.02 -1.75 25.31
N MET A 236 -4.23 -1.17 25.21
CA MET A 236 -4.39 0.22 24.77
C MET A 236 -3.82 1.24 25.76
N ASP A 237 -3.78 0.92 27.06
CA ASP A 237 -3.25 1.83 28.08
C ASP A 237 -1.72 1.91 28.00
N GLU A 238 -1.05 0.79 27.74
CA GLU A 238 0.38 0.75 27.43
C GLU A 238 0.70 1.49 26.14
N ALA A 239 -0.08 1.26 25.08
CA ALA A 239 0.06 2.01 23.80
C ALA A 239 -0.02 3.52 24.04
N ARG A 240 -0.99 3.98 24.86
CA ARG A 240 -1.16 5.40 25.22
C ARG A 240 0.03 5.94 26.03
N ARG A 241 0.57 5.13 26.96
CA ARG A 241 1.79 5.51 27.73
C ARG A 241 2.99 5.72 26.78
N VAL A 242 3.21 4.79 25.84
CA VAL A 242 4.31 4.90 24.86
C VAL A 242 4.10 6.12 23.95
N PHE A 243 2.88 6.37 23.52
CA PHE A 243 2.53 7.55 22.71
C PHE A 243 2.83 8.88 23.45
N GLN A 244 2.48 8.97 24.73
CA GLN A 244 2.79 10.14 25.57
C GLN A 244 4.31 10.27 25.83
N LEU A 245 5.01 9.13 26.04
CA LEU A 245 6.46 9.12 26.23
C LEU A 245 7.19 9.64 24.99
N MET A 246 6.75 9.26 23.81
CA MET A 246 7.27 9.75 22.53
C MET A 246 7.29 11.30 22.49
N SER A 247 6.17 11.93 22.84
CA SER A 247 6.05 13.41 22.90
C SER A 247 6.98 14.02 23.95
N LYS A 248 7.05 13.41 25.17
CA LYS A 248 7.92 13.87 26.27
C LYS A 248 9.41 13.80 25.91
N LYS A 249 9.79 12.86 25.04
CA LYS A 249 11.17 12.67 24.55
C LYS A 249 11.51 13.54 23.34
N GLY A 250 10.68 14.50 22.98
CA GLY A 250 10.92 15.39 21.86
C GLY A 250 10.62 14.81 20.47
N CYS A 251 10.12 13.58 20.42
CA CYS A 251 9.66 12.91 19.20
C CYS A 251 8.20 13.32 18.93
N ALA A 252 7.95 14.35 18.14
CA ALA A 252 6.59 14.81 17.84
C ALA A 252 5.80 13.73 17.07
N PRO A 253 4.60 13.32 17.55
CA PRO A 253 3.76 12.38 16.83
C PRO A 253 3.33 12.94 15.47
N ALA A 254 3.54 12.16 14.42
CA ALA A 254 3.05 12.45 13.07
C ALA A 254 1.63 11.89 12.88
N ILE A 255 0.95 12.26 11.80
CA ILE A 255 -0.41 11.74 11.50
C ILE A 255 -0.44 10.21 11.53
N ARG A 256 0.62 9.53 11.10
CA ARG A 256 0.74 8.07 11.15
C ARG A 256 0.69 7.54 12.60
N SER A 257 1.29 8.23 13.56
CA SER A 257 1.27 7.83 14.98
C SER A 257 -0.15 7.89 15.55
N TYR A 258 -0.87 8.95 15.23
CA TYR A 258 -2.29 9.09 15.57
C TYR A 258 -3.14 8.03 14.89
N ASN A 259 -2.94 7.75 13.60
CA ASN A 259 -3.68 6.73 12.86
C ASN A 259 -3.48 5.32 13.46
N ILE A 260 -2.29 4.99 13.95
CA ILE A 260 -2.03 3.73 14.66
C ILE A 260 -2.85 3.65 15.95
N MET A 261 -2.84 4.72 16.77
CA MET A 261 -3.60 4.76 18.01
C MET A 261 -5.11 4.70 17.78
N ILE A 262 -5.63 5.48 16.82
CA ILE A 262 -7.05 5.49 16.44
C ILE A 262 -7.47 4.09 15.97
N ASN A 263 -6.67 3.45 15.11
CA ASN A 263 -6.94 2.08 14.64
C ASN A 263 -6.94 1.07 15.80
N GLY A 264 -5.98 1.21 16.73
CA GLY A 264 -5.92 0.38 17.93
C GLY A 264 -7.19 0.52 18.78
N TYR A 265 -7.66 1.75 19.04
CA TYR A 265 -8.90 2.00 19.77
C TYR A 265 -10.12 1.46 19.02
N CYS A 266 -10.22 1.63 17.70
CA CYS A 266 -11.32 1.08 16.90
C CYS A 266 -11.36 -0.46 17.00
N LYS A 267 -10.22 -1.14 16.85
CA LYS A 267 -10.12 -2.61 16.99
C LYS A 267 -10.42 -3.11 18.41
N ALA A 268 -10.06 -2.32 19.43
CA ALA A 268 -10.42 -2.58 20.81
C ALA A 268 -11.89 -2.26 21.13
N LYS A 269 -12.70 -1.84 20.14
CA LYS A 269 -14.09 -1.40 20.29
C LYS A 269 -14.28 -0.15 21.17
N ARG A 270 -13.22 0.63 21.37
CA ARG A 270 -13.15 1.87 22.16
C ARG A 270 -13.23 3.10 21.23
N VAL A 271 -14.30 3.19 20.41
CA VAL A 271 -14.43 4.22 19.36
C VAL A 271 -14.58 5.62 19.93
N ASP A 272 -15.08 5.76 21.16
CA ASP A 272 -15.23 7.06 21.80
C ASP A 272 -13.85 7.69 22.10
N GLU A 273 -12.89 6.92 22.60
CA GLU A 273 -11.50 7.37 22.78
C GLU A 273 -10.79 7.62 21.44
N ALA A 274 -11.12 6.85 20.41
CA ALA A 274 -10.62 7.13 19.06
C ALA A 274 -11.12 8.50 18.56
N MET A 275 -12.38 8.85 18.84
CA MET A 275 -12.96 10.17 18.51
C MET A 275 -12.35 11.29 19.34
N GLU A 276 -12.08 11.09 20.62
CA GLU A 276 -11.37 12.08 21.45
C GLU A 276 -10.01 12.40 20.84
N LEU A 277 -9.26 11.38 20.44
CA LEU A 277 -7.96 11.55 19.80
C LEU A 277 -8.07 12.25 18.44
N PHE A 278 -9.11 11.96 17.66
CA PHE A 278 -9.40 12.66 16.41
C PHE A 278 -9.69 14.15 16.64
N HIS A 279 -10.42 14.50 17.69
CA HIS A 279 -10.66 15.89 18.06
C HIS A 279 -9.39 16.60 18.54
N GLU A 280 -8.52 15.89 19.28
CA GLU A 280 -7.21 16.41 19.70
C GLU A 280 -6.34 16.76 18.49
N ILE A 281 -6.25 15.86 17.49
CA ILE A 281 -5.52 16.12 16.24
C ILE A 281 -6.06 17.38 15.55
N SER A 282 -7.38 17.47 15.43
CA SER A 282 -8.04 18.58 14.72
C SER A 282 -7.82 19.94 15.37
N GLN A 283 -7.48 19.97 16.66
CA GLN A 283 -7.25 21.21 17.41
C GLN A 283 -5.77 21.61 17.50
N LYS A 284 -4.87 20.66 17.67
CA LYS A 284 -3.47 20.93 18.07
C LYS A 284 -2.44 20.07 17.33
N GLY A 285 -2.89 19.13 16.50
CA GLY A 285 -2.05 18.15 15.84
C GLY A 285 -1.84 18.40 14.34
N PRO A 286 -1.28 17.41 13.64
CA PRO A 286 -1.25 17.41 12.18
C PRO A 286 -2.67 17.31 11.60
N THR A 287 -2.87 17.79 10.38
CA THR A 287 -4.20 17.71 9.72
C THR A 287 -4.59 16.24 9.49
N PRO A 288 -5.80 15.82 9.94
CA PRO A 288 -6.33 14.49 9.62
C PRO A 288 -6.33 14.24 8.11
N ASP A 289 -5.88 13.07 7.71
CA ASP A 289 -5.86 12.63 6.32
C ASP A 289 -7.01 11.67 6.01
N ILE A 290 -7.13 11.26 4.75
CA ILE A 290 -8.17 10.32 4.30
C ILE A 290 -8.11 9.00 5.08
N VAL A 291 -6.91 8.55 5.46
CA VAL A 291 -6.69 7.32 6.23
C VAL A 291 -7.29 7.46 7.64
N THR A 292 -7.14 8.63 8.28
CA THR A 292 -7.74 8.92 9.58
C THR A 292 -9.26 8.79 9.56
N TYR A 293 -9.89 9.40 8.55
CA TYR A 293 -11.36 9.32 8.38
C TYR A 293 -11.80 7.88 8.09
N SER A 294 -11.10 7.16 7.20
CA SER A 294 -11.43 5.79 6.82
C SER A 294 -11.37 4.82 8.00
N ILE A 295 -10.33 4.91 8.85
CA ILE A 295 -10.19 4.07 10.04
C ILE A 295 -11.36 4.30 11.01
N LEU A 296 -11.72 5.56 11.27
CA LEU A 296 -12.83 5.89 12.16
C LEU A 296 -14.18 5.44 11.60
N MET A 297 -14.43 5.70 10.31
CA MET A 297 -15.66 5.24 9.66
C MET A 297 -15.80 3.73 9.71
N GLN A 298 -14.72 2.98 9.44
CA GLN A 298 -14.71 1.52 9.53
C GLN A 298 -15.02 1.05 10.96
N GLY A 299 -14.33 1.59 11.98
CA GLY A 299 -14.57 1.23 13.37
C GLY A 299 -16.01 1.54 13.81
N MET A 300 -16.59 2.65 13.34
CA MET A 300 -18.00 2.98 13.59
C MET A 300 -18.96 2.01 12.92
N CYS A 301 -18.70 1.62 11.65
CA CYS A 301 -19.51 0.67 10.92
C CYS A 301 -19.50 -0.71 11.60
N GLU A 302 -18.32 -1.19 12.03
CA GLU A 302 -18.15 -2.46 12.73
C GLU A 302 -18.94 -2.51 14.07
N LEU A 303 -19.15 -1.35 14.72
CA LEU A 303 -19.97 -1.22 15.92
C LEU A 303 -21.45 -0.86 15.66
N GLY A 304 -21.87 -0.84 14.40
CA GLY A 304 -23.23 -0.48 14.02
C GLY A 304 -23.57 1.00 14.18
N ARG A 305 -22.59 1.88 14.46
CA ARG A 305 -22.77 3.33 14.62
C ARG A 305 -22.84 4.06 13.27
N LEU A 306 -23.70 3.55 12.35
CA LEU A 306 -23.78 3.99 10.95
C LEU A 306 -24.08 5.47 10.78
N SER A 307 -24.97 6.01 11.62
CA SER A 307 -25.31 7.45 11.58
C SER A 307 -24.11 8.33 11.89
N SER A 308 -23.23 7.90 12.81
CA SER A 308 -21.99 8.61 13.15
C SER A 308 -20.98 8.50 12.02
N ALA A 309 -20.81 7.32 11.42
CA ALA A 309 -19.95 7.10 10.24
C ALA A 309 -20.37 8.01 9.08
N LEU A 310 -21.67 8.11 8.79
CA LEU A 310 -22.18 8.99 7.73
C LEU A 310 -21.97 10.48 8.04
N LYS A 311 -22.10 10.90 9.30
CA LYS A 311 -21.76 12.27 9.72
C LYS A 311 -20.27 12.58 9.51
N LEU A 312 -19.41 11.64 9.85
CA LEU A 312 -17.96 11.76 9.67
C LEU A 312 -17.59 11.84 8.19
N PHE A 313 -18.21 11.02 7.35
CA PHE A 313 -18.06 11.07 5.89
C PHE A 313 -18.45 12.43 5.32
N ARG A 314 -19.58 12.98 5.74
CA ARG A 314 -20.01 14.34 5.34
C ARG A 314 -19.03 15.42 5.80
N ALA A 315 -18.42 15.26 6.97
CA ALA A 315 -17.38 16.18 7.45
C ALA A 315 -16.10 16.06 6.57
N MET A 316 -15.70 14.84 6.18
CA MET A 316 -14.61 14.60 5.25
C MET A 316 -14.84 15.27 3.88
N LEU A 317 -16.06 15.17 3.32
CA LEU A 317 -16.44 15.86 2.08
C LEU A 317 -16.25 17.38 2.17
N LYS A 318 -16.58 17.98 3.31
CA LYS A 318 -16.43 19.43 3.56
C LYS A 318 -14.96 19.86 3.71
N SER A 319 -14.07 18.96 4.11
CA SER A 319 -12.64 19.25 4.34
C SER A 319 -11.81 19.34 3.06
N ARG A 320 -12.40 19.20 1.87
CA ARG A 320 -11.76 19.23 0.54
C ARG A 320 -10.68 18.16 0.35
N LEU A 321 -10.76 17.06 1.10
CA LEU A 321 -9.95 15.88 0.84
C LEU A 321 -10.41 15.23 -0.48
N GLU A 322 -9.47 14.78 -1.28
CA GLU A 322 -9.78 14.01 -2.50
C GLU A 322 -10.47 12.71 -2.08
N LEU A 323 -11.68 12.51 -2.61
CA LEU A 323 -12.43 11.28 -2.35
C LEU A 323 -11.74 10.10 -3.01
N ASP A 324 -11.70 9.00 -2.30
CA ASP A 324 -11.30 7.71 -2.85
C ASP A 324 -12.45 6.69 -2.79
N ILE A 325 -12.30 5.64 -3.57
CA ILE A 325 -13.25 4.53 -3.60
C ILE A 325 -13.35 3.84 -2.23
N VAL A 326 -12.25 3.80 -1.47
CA VAL A 326 -12.16 3.09 -0.18
C VAL A 326 -13.14 3.67 0.84
N SER A 327 -13.24 5.00 0.92
CA SER A 327 -14.16 5.68 1.84
C SER A 327 -15.63 5.36 1.56
N TYR A 328 -16.02 5.28 0.29
CA TYR A 328 -17.36 4.83 -0.11
C TYR A 328 -17.59 3.36 0.21
N THR A 329 -16.63 2.52 -0.11
CA THR A 329 -16.71 1.07 0.05
C THR A 329 -16.87 0.68 1.52
N ILE A 330 -16.20 1.36 2.45
CA ILE A 330 -16.36 1.18 3.90
C ILE A 330 -17.81 1.44 4.34
N LEU A 331 -18.42 2.52 3.85
CA LEU A 331 -19.82 2.84 4.19
C LEU A 331 -20.78 1.84 3.55
N ILE A 332 -20.60 1.54 2.26
CA ILE A 332 -21.43 0.57 1.54
C ILE A 332 -21.41 -0.77 2.28
N ASP A 333 -20.23 -1.26 2.68
CA ASP A 333 -20.10 -2.51 3.44
C ASP A 333 -20.81 -2.44 4.81
N GLY A 334 -20.62 -1.34 5.54
CA GLY A 334 -21.28 -1.12 6.82
C GLY A 334 -22.81 -1.12 6.68
N PHE A 335 -23.36 -0.45 5.67
CA PHE A 335 -24.82 -0.43 5.43
C PHE A 335 -25.34 -1.76 4.92
N CYS A 336 -24.61 -2.47 4.04
CA CYS A 336 -24.95 -3.83 3.61
C CYS A 336 -24.98 -4.81 4.79
N THR A 337 -23.96 -4.76 5.65
CA THR A 337 -23.85 -5.62 6.83
C THR A 337 -24.99 -5.37 7.83
N ALA A 338 -25.45 -4.13 7.95
CA ALA A 338 -26.60 -3.78 8.78
C ALA A 338 -27.96 -4.00 8.09
N GLY A 339 -28.00 -4.58 6.91
CA GLY A 339 -29.23 -4.86 6.16
C GLY A 339 -29.92 -3.64 5.54
N ARG A 340 -29.25 -2.47 5.58
CA ARG A 340 -29.76 -1.20 5.02
C ARG A 340 -29.34 -1.03 3.56
N ILE A 341 -29.77 -1.96 2.71
CA ILE A 341 -29.28 -2.08 1.33
C ILE A 341 -29.64 -0.87 0.45
N GLU A 342 -30.77 -0.20 0.72
CA GLU A 342 -31.18 0.97 -0.07
C GLU A 342 -30.22 2.14 0.10
N VAL A 343 -29.73 2.38 1.32
CA VAL A 343 -28.72 3.42 1.58
C VAL A 343 -27.39 3.03 0.92
N ALA A 344 -27.03 1.74 0.93
CA ALA A 344 -25.83 1.25 0.24
C ALA A 344 -25.92 1.47 -1.27
N LYS A 345 -27.11 1.24 -1.91
CA LYS A 345 -27.36 1.56 -3.32
C LYS A 345 -27.17 3.06 -3.62
N GLU A 346 -27.72 3.93 -2.76
CA GLU A 346 -27.56 5.38 -2.94
C GLU A 346 -26.09 5.79 -2.91
N LEU A 347 -25.32 5.24 -1.94
CA LEU A 347 -23.88 5.51 -1.83
C LEU A 347 -23.10 5.00 -3.04
N PHE A 348 -23.45 3.82 -3.54
CA PHE A 348 -22.85 3.26 -4.75
C PHE A 348 -23.11 4.14 -5.99
N LEU A 349 -24.33 4.64 -6.16
CA LEU A 349 -24.67 5.57 -7.25
C LEU A 349 -23.91 6.90 -7.10
N GLN A 350 -23.82 7.44 -5.86
CA GLN A 350 -23.06 8.65 -5.60
C GLN A 350 -21.57 8.52 -5.94
N LEU A 351 -20.98 7.32 -5.80
CA LEU A 351 -19.61 7.04 -6.17
C LEU A 351 -19.39 7.38 -7.66
N SER A 352 -20.26 6.88 -8.55
CA SER A 352 -20.21 7.14 -9.98
C SER A 352 -20.45 8.62 -10.33
N VAL A 353 -21.39 9.27 -9.65
CA VAL A 353 -21.68 10.71 -9.84
C VAL A 353 -20.45 11.59 -9.49
N ASN A 354 -19.64 11.16 -8.51
CA ASN A 354 -18.40 11.83 -8.15
C ASN A 354 -17.19 11.44 -9.03
N GLY A 355 -17.41 10.76 -10.15
CA GLY A 355 -16.38 10.41 -11.12
C GLY A 355 -15.48 9.25 -10.70
N LEU A 356 -15.85 8.52 -9.64
CA LEU A 356 -15.15 7.33 -9.21
C LEU A 356 -15.77 6.09 -9.89
N LYS A 357 -14.95 5.18 -10.41
CA LYS A 357 -15.43 3.91 -10.98
C LYS A 357 -15.50 2.85 -9.90
N PRO A 358 -16.66 2.19 -9.70
CA PRO A 358 -16.75 1.03 -8.82
C PRO A 358 -15.78 -0.07 -9.27
N ASP A 359 -15.11 -0.70 -8.34
CA ASP A 359 -14.23 -1.84 -8.58
C ASP A 359 -14.92 -3.17 -8.27
N VAL A 360 -14.24 -4.26 -8.58
CA VAL A 360 -14.71 -5.64 -8.35
C VAL A 360 -15.07 -5.86 -6.87
N TYR A 361 -14.28 -5.27 -5.97
CA TYR A 361 -14.52 -5.39 -4.53
C TYR A 361 -15.80 -4.68 -4.08
N THR A 362 -16.06 -3.47 -4.57
CA THR A 362 -17.29 -2.71 -4.27
C THR A 362 -18.53 -3.43 -4.79
N TYR A 363 -18.47 -4.01 -6.00
CA TYR A 363 -19.54 -4.85 -6.52
C TYR A 363 -19.76 -6.11 -5.66
N GLY A 364 -18.68 -6.80 -5.27
CA GLY A 364 -18.74 -7.99 -4.42
C GLY A 364 -19.43 -7.71 -3.08
N ILE A 365 -19.21 -6.56 -2.46
CA ILE A 365 -19.89 -6.12 -1.23
C ILE A 365 -21.40 -5.96 -1.47
N MET A 366 -21.79 -5.28 -2.55
CA MET A 366 -23.21 -5.10 -2.87
C MET A 366 -23.90 -6.45 -3.12
N ILE A 367 -23.30 -7.33 -3.93
CA ILE A 367 -23.82 -8.68 -4.22
C ILE A 367 -24.00 -9.47 -2.91
N ASN A 368 -22.98 -9.48 -2.05
CA ASN A 368 -23.04 -10.14 -0.75
C ASN A 368 -24.15 -9.55 0.15
N GLY A 369 -24.32 -8.23 0.15
CA GLY A 369 -25.36 -7.53 0.87
C GLY A 369 -26.77 -7.93 0.44
N PHE A 370 -27.02 -8.01 -0.87
CA PHE A 370 -28.29 -8.50 -1.43
C PHE A 370 -28.56 -9.95 -1.05
N CYS A 371 -27.55 -10.83 -1.23
CA CYS A 371 -27.67 -12.23 -0.87
C CYS A 371 -27.99 -12.45 0.61
N LYS A 372 -27.34 -11.70 1.51
CA LYS A 372 -27.61 -11.75 2.95
C LYS A 372 -29.01 -11.25 3.32
N LYS A 373 -29.54 -10.31 2.54
CA LYS A 373 -30.90 -9.78 2.74
C LYS A 373 -32.01 -10.69 2.17
N GLY A 374 -31.63 -11.79 1.51
CA GLY A 374 -32.59 -12.69 0.85
C GLY A 374 -33.11 -12.17 -0.48
N LEU A 375 -32.30 -11.41 -1.21
CA LEU A 375 -32.61 -10.83 -2.52
C LEU A 375 -31.63 -11.35 -3.58
N PRO A 376 -31.59 -12.67 -3.86
CA PRO A 376 -30.60 -13.24 -4.77
C PRO A 376 -30.80 -12.82 -6.23
N ASP A 377 -32.03 -12.52 -6.65
CA ASP A 377 -32.33 -12.09 -8.02
C ASP A 377 -31.71 -10.70 -8.30
N GLU A 378 -31.83 -9.75 -7.37
CA GLU A 378 -31.19 -8.45 -7.46
C GLU A 378 -29.67 -8.61 -7.40
N ALA A 379 -29.14 -9.48 -6.51
CA ALA A 379 -27.72 -9.79 -6.46
C ALA A 379 -27.20 -10.26 -7.82
N TYR A 380 -27.95 -11.13 -8.50
CA TYR A 380 -27.58 -11.65 -9.80
C TYR A 380 -27.64 -10.58 -10.90
N GLN A 381 -28.61 -9.69 -10.86
CA GLN A 381 -28.65 -8.54 -11.77
C GLN A 381 -27.42 -7.64 -11.61
N TRP A 382 -27.00 -7.36 -10.37
CA TRP A 382 -25.80 -6.60 -10.09
C TRP A 382 -24.53 -7.32 -10.56
N PHE A 383 -24.45 -8.64 -10.32
CA PHE A 383 -23.34 -9.46 -10.81
C PHE A 383 -23.23 -9.40 -12.35
N ARG A 384 -24.35 -9.53 -13.07
CA ARG A 384 -24.36 -9.45 -14.55
C ARG A 384 -24.08 -8.03 -15.08
N SER A 385 -24.42 -7.00 -14.32
CA SER A 385 -24.17 -5.61 -14.70
C SER A 385 -22.70 -5.21 -14.63
N MET A 386 -21.85 -5.97 -13.95
CA MET A 386 -20.41 -5.68 -13.85
C MET A 386 -19.75 -5.55 -15.22
N GLY A 387 -20.05 -6.46 -16.15
CA GLY A 387 -19.49 -6.44 -17.51
C GLY A 387 -19.85 -5.19 -18.32
N ASN A 388 -21.01 -4.60 -18.07
CA ASN A 388 -21.46 -3.38 -18.75
C ASN A 388 -20.70 -2.12 -18.29
N ASN A 389 -19.98 -2.21 -17.16
CA ASN A 389 -19.24 -1.11 -16.54
C ASN A 389 -17.72 -1.30 -16.60
N ASP A 390 -17.22 -2.07 -17.56
CA ASP A 390 -15.80 -2.42 -17.72
C ASP A 390 -15.17 -3.08 -16.49
N CYS A 391 -15.99 -3.77 -15.68
CA CYS A 391 -15.59 -4.44 -14.46
C CYS A 391 -15.95 -5.92 -14.56
N LEU A 392 -15.01 -6.76 -15.00
CA LEU A 392 -15.28 -8.19 -15.16
C LEU A 392 -15.28 -8.89 -13.79
N PRO A 393 -16.26 -9.79 -13.53
CA PRO A 393 -16.27 -10.60 -12.32
C PRO A 393 -15.00 -11.45 -12.20
N ASP A 394 -14.42 -11.48 -11.02
CA ASP A 394 -13.31 -12.37 -10.67
C ASP A 394 -13.80 -13.62 -9.92
N SER A 395 -12.87 -14.51 -9.59
CA SER A 395 -13.14 -15.73 -8.81
C SER A 395 -13.88 -15.41 -7.49
N CYS A 396 -13.59 -14.28 -6.83
CA CYS A 396 -14.23 -13.90 -5.58
C CYS A 396 -15.71 -13.55 -5.80
N CYS A 397 -16.04 -12.77 -6.83
CA CYS A 397 -17.43 -12.42 -7.16
C CYS A 397 -18.28 -13.65 -7.52
N TYR A 398 -17.71 -14.58 -8.29
CA TYR A 398 -18.38 -15.86 -8.56
C TYR A 398 -18.67 -16.64 -7.28
N ASN A 399 -17.66 -16.79 -6.41
CA ASN A 399 -17.85 -17.51 -5.13
C ASN A 399 -18.91 -16.84 -4.25
N VAL A 400 -18.89 -15.52 -4.11
CA VAL A 400 -19.89 -14.77 -3.33
C VAL A 400 -21.29 -14.98 -3.87
N MET A 401 -21.48 -14.94 -5.21
CA MET A 401 -22.79 -15.11 -5.83
C MET A 401 -23.29 -16.56 -5.69
N ILE A 402 -22.42 -17.55 -5.92
CA ILE A 402 -22.75 -18.98 -5.77
C ILE A 402 -23.13 -19.29 -4.32
N GLN A 403 -22.35 -18.83 -3.35
CA GLN A 403 -22.67 -18.97 -1.92
C GLN A 403 -23.98 -18.27 -1.56
N GLY A 404 -24.25 -17.10 -2.17
CA GLY A 404 -25.51 -16.39 -2.02
C GLY A 404 -26.70 -17.19 -2.51
N PHE A 405 -26.60 -17.79 -3.68
CA PHE A 405 -27.65 -18.69 -4.23
C PHE A 405 -27.88 -19.92 -3.33
N PHE A 406 -26.80 -20.59 -2.89
CA PHE A 406 -26.95 -21.74 -1.99
C PHE A 406 -27.65 -21.38 -0.68
N ARG A 407 -27.29 -20.27 -0.05
CA ARG A 407 -27.90 -19.79 1.21
C ARG A 407 -29.37 -19.44 1.07
N ASN A 408 -29.81 -19.05 -0.14
CA ASN A 408 -31.18 -18.69 -0.46
C ASN A 408 -31.96 -19.83 -1.16
N SER A 409 -31.41 -21.04 -1.18
CA SER A 409 -32.06 -22.26 -1.78
C SER A 409 -32.22 -22.23 -3.30
N TYR A 410 -31.44 -21.38 -4.00
CA TYR A 410 -31.39 -21.33 -5.47
C TYR A 410 -30.30 -22.30 -5.98
N THR A 411 -30.52 -23.58 -5.76
CA THR A 411 -29.52 -24.65 -6.00
C THR A 411 -29.20 -24.87 -7.47
N SER A 412 -30.21 -24.75 -8.33
CA SER A 412 -30.07 -24.89 -9.79
C SER A 412 -29.19 -23.80 -10.37
N GLU A 413 -29.49 -22.56 -10.01
CA GLU A 413 -28.77 -21.35 -10.43
C GLU A 413 -27.32 -21.35 -9.90
N ALA A 414 -27.15 -21.79 -8.65
CA ALA A 414 -25.82 -21.95 -8.05
C ALA A 414 -24.96 -22.94 -8.82
N THR A 415 -25.54 -24.10 -9.18
CA THR A 415 -24.84 -25.14 -9.95
C THR A 415 -24.47 -24.63 -11.35
N GLN A 416 -25.42 -23.97 -12.03
CA GLN A 416 -25.16 -23.39 -13.35
C GLN A 416 -24.06 -22.35 -13.33
N LEU A 417 -24.07 -21.47 -12.32
CA LEU A 417 -23.03 -20.43 -12.17
C LEU A 417 -21.66 -21.04 -11.80
N LEU A 418 -21.64 -22.16 -11.07
CA LEU A 418 -20.40 -22.90 -10.79
C LEU A 418 -19.79 -23.48 -12.06
N VAL A 419 -20.61 -24.03 -12.96
CA VAL A 419 -20.16 -24.53 -14.27
C VAL A 419 -19.60 -23.37 -15.11
N GLU A 420 -20.28 -22.23 -15.13
CA GLU A 420 -19.79 -21.03 -15.82
C GLU A 420 -18.42 -20.58 -15.26
N MET A 421 -18.28 -20.50 -13.93
CA MET A 421 -17.04 -20.14 -13.24
C MET A 421 -15.87 -21.03 -13.67
N VAL A 422 -16.07 -22.34 -13.71
CA VAL A 422 -15.04 -23.30 -14.13
C VAL A 422 -14.71 -23.14 -15.62
N SER A 423 -15.71 -22.90 -16.47
CA SER A 423 -15.50 -22.66 -17.91
C SER A 423 -14.66 -21.40 -18.18
N MET A 424 -14.74 -20.41 -17.30
CA MET A 424 -13.91 -19.18 -17.33
C MET A 424 -12.51 -19.39 -16.75
N GLY A 425 -12.16 -20.62 -16.32
CA GLY A 425 -10.85 -20.96 -15.78
C GLY A 425 -10.67 -20.59 -14.29
N PHE A 426 -11.74 -20.27 -13.57
CA PHE A 426 -11.71 -20.00 -12.14
C PHE A 426 -11.95 -21.26 -11.31
N SER A 427 -11.46 -21.26 -10.06
CA SER A 427 -11.67 -22.34 -9.09
C SER A 427 -12.58 -21.91 -7.96
N ALA A 428 -13.48 -22.80 -7.52
CA ALA A 428 -14.27 -22.59 -6.31
C ALA A 428 -13.36 -22.56 -5.08
N ASP A 429 -13.68 -21.67 -4.14
CA ASP A 429 -13.03 -21.65 -2.82
C ASP A 429 -13.55 -22.80 -1.93
N LEU A 430 -12.87 -23.00 -0.79
CA LEU A 430 -13.24 -24.08 0.14
C LEU A 430 -14.70 -23.95 0.63
N CYS A 431 -15.18 -22.74 0.87
CA CYS A 431 -16.53 -22.49 1.34
C CYS A 431 -17.58 -22.90 0.28
N THR A 432 -17.39 -22.48 -0.96
CA THR A 432 -18.26 -22.84 -2.09
C THR A 432 -18.22 -24.35 -2.35
N ALA A 433 -17.03 -24.97 -2.32
CA ALA A 433 -16.89 -26.42 -2.49
C ALA A 433 -17.60 -27.21 -1.39
N THR A 434 -17.50 -26.78 -0.13
CA THR A 434 -18.18 -27.43 1.00
C THR A 434 -19.70 -27.35 0.84
N LEU A 435 -20.24 -26.18 0.53
CA LEU A 435 -21.70 -26.02 0.30
C LEU A 435 -22.22 -26.92 -0.84
N PHE A 436 -21.42 -27.08 -1.89
CA PHE A 436 -21.78 -27.95 -3.01
C PHE A 436 -21.76 -29.44 -2.62
N VAL A 437 -20.76 -29.90 -1.87
CA VAL A 437 -20.64 -31.24 -1.35
C VAL A 437 -21.84 -31.58 -0.41
N ASP A 438 -22.17 -30.64 0.50
CA ASP A 438 -23.30 -30.80 1.43
C ASP A 438 -24.61 -30.97 0.66
N LEU A 439 -24.81 -30.23 -0.43
CA LEU A 439 -26.00 -30.39 -1.30
C LEU A 439 -26.08 -31.79 -1.93
N ILE A 440 -24.95 -32.31 -2.46
CA ILE A 440 -24.89 -33.65 -3.04
C ILE A 440 -25.23 -34.73 -1.99
N LEU A 441 -24.67 -34.57 -0.79
CA LEU A 441 -24.95 -35.53 0.30
C LEU A 441 -26.40 -35.51 0.79
N GLN A 442 -27.03 -34.33 0.78
CA GLN A 442 -28.46 -34.19 1.13
C GLN A 442 -29.37 -34.77 0.06
N SER A 443 -29.06 -34.52 -1.23
CA SER A 443 -29.84 -35.08 -2.35
C SER A 443 -29.76 -36.60 -2.40
N ASN A 444 -28.63 -37.22 -2.07
CA ASN A 444 -28.49 -38.68 -2.00
C ASN A 444 -29.24 -39.31 -0.81
N LYS A 445 -29.42 -38.58 0.30
CA LYS A 445 -30.23 -39.04 1.43
C LYS A 445 -31.74 -39.06 1.11
N SER A 446 -32.21 -38.14 0.27
CA SER A 446 -33.61 -38.08 -0.16
C SER A 446 -33.96 -39.10 -1.22
N ILE A 447 -33.01 -39.78 -1.84
CA ILE A 447 -33.21 -40.88 -2.81
C ILE A 447 -33.23 -42.26 -2.11
N LEU A 448 -32.75 -42.32 -0.86
CA LEU A 448 -32.66 -43.57 -0.06
C LEU A 448 -33.82 -43.72 0.96
N ILE A 449 -34.79 -42.83 0.97
CA ILE A 449 -36.04 -42.85 1.72
C ILE A 449 -37.20 -42.97 0.72
#